data_0d4b4454f2c1ff588ba4ee8fbbf248e0
#
_entry.id   0d4b4454f2c1ff588ba4ee8fbbf248e0
#
_cell.length_a   1.000
_cell.length_b   1.000
_cell.length_c   1.000
_cell.angle_alpha   90.00
_cell.angle_beta   90.00
_cell.angle_gamma   90.00
#
_symmetry.space_group_name_H-M   'P 1'
#
loop_
_entity.id
_entity.type
_entity.pdbx_description
1 polymer ?
#
loop_
_entity_poly.entity_id
_entity_poly.type
_entity_poly.pdbx_seq_one_letter_code
_entity_poly.pdbx_strand_id
1 'polypeptide(L)'
;MAGNGETNGVARGEEGPKKVGVLALQGDFREHAEILRGLGVEPVEVRAVEDLEGLAGIIVPGGESTTIGKMMVSSGLLDGIRSYFYKGGPVWGTCAGMVLAASATTGPPQPLLGLMNALVERNGFGRQVHSFEKDLDVDGFDEPFTGVFIRAPFFEDVGPGVEVLSRIGDRVVAARGENILVTAFHPELTDDVRFHEYFLREVCSI
;
A
#
# COMPACT_ATOMS: atom_id res chain seq x y z
N MET A 1 -39.14 -32.88 -39.40
CA MET A 1 -38.31 -31.64 -39.52
C MET A 1 -37.78 -31.36 -38.11
N ALA A 2 -36.50 -31.66 -37.89
CA ALA A 2 -35.84 -31.47 -36.59
C ALA A 2 -35.11 -30.12 -36.65
N GLY A 3 -35.48 -29.22 -35.74
CA GLY A 3 -34.80 -27.92 -35.60
C GLY A 3 -33.67 -28.03 -34.57
N ASN A 4 -32.44 -27.96 -35.02
CA ASN A 4 -31.25 -27.83 -34.19
C ASN A 4 -31.23 -26.48 -33.51
N GLY A 5 -31.38 -26.45 -32.21
CA GLY A 5 -31.07 -25.30 -31.36
C GLY A 5 -29.59 -25.31 -31.03
N GLU A 6 -28.77 -24.50 -31.70
CA GLU A 6 -27.39 -24.20 -31.35
C GLU A 6 -27.37 -23.30 -30.11
N THR A 7 -26.92 -23.83 -29.00
CA THR A 7 -26.61 -23.06 -27.82
C THR A 7 -25.25 -22.38 -28.04
N ASN A 8 -25.27 -21.10 -28.36
CA ASN A 8 -24.09 -20.24 -28.35
C ASN A 8 -23.55 -20.12 -26.92
N GLY A 9 -22.55 -20.93 -26.61
CA GLY A 9 -21.71 -20.76 -25.42
C GLY A 9 -20.86 -19.52 -25.61
N VAL A 10 -21.23 -18.42 -24.95
CA VAL A 10 -20.38 -17.26 -24.80
C VAL A 10 -19.18 -17.70 -23.99
N ALA A 11 -18.04 -17.90 -24.65
CA ALA A 11 -16.76 -18.07 -24.00
C ALA A 11 -16.51 -16.84 -23.10
N ARG A 12 -16.51 -17.03 -21.78
CA ARG A 12 -15.97 -16.04 -20.85
C ARG A 12 -14.49 -15.93 -21.20
N GLY A 13 -14.08 -14.79 -21.76
CA GLY A 13 -12.68 -14.47 -22.01
C GLY A 13 -11.94 -14.67 -20.68
N GLU A 14 -10.90 -15.49 -20.66
CA GLU A 14 -9.98 -15.59 -19.54
C GLU A 14 -9.34 -14.21 -19.38
N GLU A 15 -9.81 -13.43 -18.38
CA GLU A 15 -9.08 -12.24 -17.96
C GLU A 15 -7.70 -12.72 -17.50
N GLY A 16 -6.65 -12.17 -18.09
CA GLY A 16 -5.27 -12.45 -17.70
C GLY A 16 -5.05 -12.11 -16.21
N PRO A 17 -3.91 -12.51 -15.63
CA PRO A 17 -3.62 -12.27 -14.22
C PRO A 17 -3.76 -10.77 -13.90
N LYS A 18 -4.40 -10.49 -12.76
CA LYS A 18 -4.53 -9.11 -12.28
C LYS A 18 -3.14 -8.55 -11.99
N LYS A 19 -2.89 -7.29 -12.36
CA LYS A 19 -1.60 -6.62 -12.20
C LYS A 19 -1.63 -5.69 -11.01
N VAL A 20 -0.63 -5.80 -10.13
CA VAL A 20 -0.43 -4.87 -9.01
C VAL A 20 0.95 -4.25 -9.13
N GLY A 21 0.99 -2.91 -9.16
CA GLY A 21 2.23 -2.16 -9.20
C GLY A 21 2.95 -2.18 -7.85
N VAL A 22 4.28 -2.18 -7.90
CA VAL A 22 5.13 -1.87 -6.74
C VAL A 22 6.08 -0.77 -7.16
N LEU A 23 6.04 0.38 -6.46
CA LEU A 23 6.91 1.51 -6.77
C LEU A 23 8.38 1.12 -6.59
N ALA A 24 9.12 1.02 -7.68
CA ALA A 24 10.47 0.46 -7.73
C ALA A 24 11.56 1.53 -7.93
N LEU A 25 11.44 2.66 -7.21
CA LEU A 25 12.43 3.73 -7.22
C LEU A 25 13.54 3.51 -6.18
N GLN A 26 13.15 3.13 -4.94
CA GLN A 26 14.06 2.84 -3.83
C GLN A 26 13.31 2.08 -2.75
N GLY A 27 13.97 1.17 -2.00
CA GLY A 27 13.41 0.45 -0.85
C GLY A 27 13.01 -0.99 -1.14
N ASP A 28 12.09 -1.51 -0.35
CA ASP A 28 11.81 -2.95 -0.20
C ASP A 28 10.76 -3.46 -1.24
N PHE A 29 10.88 -3.00 -2.50
CA PHE A 29 9.89 -3.32 -3.55
C PHE A 29 9.95 -4.78 -4.03
N ARG A 30 11.13 -5.44 -3.91
CA ARG A 30 11.32 -6.82 -4.37
C ARG A 30 10.57 -7.82 -3.51
N GLU A 31 10.61 -7.61 -2.20
CA GLU A 31 9.94 -8.43 -1.19
C GLU A 31 8.42 -8.40 -1.40
N HIS A 32 7.83 -7.23 -1.61
CA HIS A 32 6.43 -7.11 -1.99
C HIS A 32 6.09 -7.84 -3.30
N ALA A 33 6.95 -7.70 -4.32
CA ALA A 33 6.75 -8.35 -5.60
C ALA A 33 6.81 -9.89 -5.50
N GLU A 34 7.66 -10.45 -4.63
CA GLU A 34 7.74 -11.88 -4.37
C GLU A 34 6.47 -12.43 -3.73
N ILE A 35 5.94 -11.71 -2.72
CA ILE A 35 4.67 -12.08 -2.07
C ILE A 35 3.51 -12.04 -3.07
N LEU A 36 3.40 -10.99 -3.87
CA LEU A 36 2.35 -10.86 -4.88
C LEU A 36 2.36 -12.03 -5.88
N ARG A 37 3.57 -12.47 -6.33
CA ARG A 37 3.70 -13.68 -7.19
C ARG A 37 3.22 -14.92 -6.48
N GLY A 38 3.57 -15.08 -5.19
CA GLY A 38 3.11 -16.19 -4.35
C GLY A 38 1.58 -16.25 -4.22
N LEU A 39 0.91 -15.10 -4.26
CA LEU A 39 -0.54 -14.95 -4.22
C LEU A 39 -1.22 -15.03 -5.61
N GLY A 40 -0.46 -15.34 -6.67
CA GLY A 40 -1.00 -15.49 -8.03
C GLY A 40 -1.30 -14.18 -8.75
N VAL A 41 -0.77 -13.05 -8.26
CA VAL A 41 -0.89 -11.71 -8.85
C VAL A 41 0.38 -11.37 -9.62
N GLU A 42 0.27 -10.74 -10.80
CA GLU A 42 1.41 -10.27 -11.58
C GLU A 42 1.94 -8.94 -11.00
N PRO A 43 3.13 -8.90 -10.38
CA PRO A 43 3.69 -7.64 -9.91
C PRO A 43 4.34 -6.88 -11.08
N VAL A 44 4.07 -5.56 -11.13
CA VAL A 44 4.68 -4.63 -12.08
C VAL A 44 5.59 -3.67 -11.32
N GLU A 45 6.89 -3.65 -11.66
CA GLU A 45 7.81 -2.65 -11.11
C GLU A 45 7.50 -1.27 -11.73
N VAL A 46 6.91 -0.36 -10.93
CA VAL A 46 6.55 0.98 -11.37
C VAL A 46 7.76 1.91 -11.27
N ARG A 47 8.26 2.38 -12.40
CA ARG A 47 9.42 3.29 -12.53
C ARG A 47 9.10 4.55 -13.33
N ALA A 48 8.03 4.51 -14.14
CA ALA A 48 7.55 5.59 -14.99
C ALA A 48 6.02 5.68 -14.91
N VAL A 49 5.46 6.81 -15.36
CA VAL A 49 4.00 7.07 -15.28
C VAL A 49 3.21 6.08 -16.12
N GLU A 50 3.77 5.63 -17.23
CA GLU A 50 3.17 4.65 -18.15
C GLU A 50 2.94 3.28 -17.49
N ASP A 51 3.78 2.93 -16.50
CA ASP A 51 3.65 1.66 -15.75
C ASP A 51 2.39 1.60 -14.86
N LEU A 52 1.72 2.73 -14.65
CA LEU A 52 0.46 2.80 -13.87
C LEU A 52 -0.76 2.30 -14.66
N GLU A 53 -0.62 2.14 -15.99
CA GLU A 53 -1.75 1.77 -16.84
C GLU A 53 -2.19 0.31 -16.59
N GLY A 54 -3.50 0.13 -16.38
CA GLY A 54 -4.11 -1.20 -16.20
C GLY A 54 -3.80 -1.89 -14.88
N LEU A 55 -3.23 -1.18 -13.90
CA LEU A 55 -3.01 -1.72 -12.56
C LEU A 55 -4.33 -1.82 -11.78
N ALA A 56 -4.51 -2.93 -11.06
CA ALA A 56 -5.59 -3.10 -10.10
C ALA A 56 -5.29 -2.44 -8.75
N GLY A 57 -4.03 -2.14 -8.45
CA GLY A 57 -3.56 -1.45 -7.25
C GLY A 57 -2.08 -1.12 -7.36
N ILE A 58 -1.56 -0.26 -6.46
CA ILE A 58 -0.14 0.05 -6.35
C ILE A 58 0.31 0.03 -4.89
N ILE A 59 1.47 -0.58 -4.62
CA ILE A 59 2.16 -0.54 -3.33
C ILE A 59 3.29 0.49 -3.40
N VAL A 60 3.33 1.42 -2.44
CA VAL A 60 4.43 2.35 -2.19
C VAL A 60 5.23 1.82 -1.00
N PRO A 61 6.39 1.18 -1.23
CA PRO A 61 7.09 0.39 -0.21
C PRO A 61 7.84 1.24 0.82
N GLY A 62 8.37 0.55 1.84
CA GLY A 62 9.35 1.07 2.77
C GLY A 62 10.63 1.56 2.10
N GLY A 63 11.39 2.41 2.80
CA GLY A 63 12.62 3.00 2.31
C GLY A 63 12.89 4.37 2.96
N GLU A 64 13.58 5.28 2.26
CA GLU A 64 13.79 6.66 2.73
C GLU A 64 12.80 7.60 2.06
N SER A 65 11.79 8.08 2.83
CA SER A 65 10.65 8.82 2.30
C SER A 65 11.02 10.11 1.56
N THR A 66 12.06 10.84 2.00
CA THR A 66 12.50 12.08 1.34
C THR A 66 13.12 11.77 -0.03
N THR A 67 13.92 10.71 -0.11
CA THR A 67 14.53 10.25 -1.37
C THR A 67 13.47 9.75 -2.35
N ILE A 68 12.57 8.87 -1.89
CA ILE A 68 11.47 8.37 -2.72
C ILE A 68 10.60 9.53 -3.22
N GLY A 69 10.24 10.47 -2.33
CA GLY A 69 9.45 11.65 -2.70
C GLY A 69 10.12 12.52 -3.76
N LYS A 70 11.42 12.79 -3.64
CA LYS A 70 12.18 13.55 -4.64
C LYS A 70 12.27 12.80 -5.98
N MET A 71 12.48 11.48 -5.95
CA MET A 71 12.52 10.66 -7.15
C MET A 71 11.15 10.62 -7.84
N MET A 72 10.04 10.54 -7.09
CA MET A 72 8.70 10.65 -7.65
C MET A 72 8.44 12.00 -8.32
N VAL A 73 8.93 13.10 -7.72
CA VAL A 73 8.83 14.44 -8.35
C VAL A 73 9.59 14.46 -9.67
N SER A 74 10.84 13.98 -9.67
CA SER A 74 11.71 14.05 -10.86
C SER A 74 11.25 13.14 -12.02
N SER A 75 10.56 12.04 -11.71
CA SER A 75 10.01 11.09 -12.70
C SER A 75 8.56 11.40 -13.13
N GLY A 76 7.89 12.41 -12.50
CA GLY A 76 6.48 12.67 -12.72
C GLY A 76 5.52 11.70 -12.01
N LEU A 77 6.04 10.70 -11.32
CA LEU A 77 5.24 9.67 -10.61
C LEU A 77 4.45 10.25 -9.44
N LEU A 78 4.88 11.36 -8.82
CA LEU A 78 4.11 11.99 -7.76
C LEU A 78 2.70 12.36 -8.23
N ASP A 79 2.62 13.07 -9.36
CA ASP A 79 1.34 13.50 -9.95
C ASP A 79 0.64 12.34 -10.66
N GLY A 80 1.41 11.39 -11.24
CA GLY A 80 0.89 10.17 -11.82
C GLY A 80 0.11 9.32 -10.82
N ILE A 81 0.70 9.03 -9.65
CA ILE A 81 0.05 8.24 -8.57
C ILE A 81 -1.13 9.00 -7.98
N ARG A 82 -1.03 10.32 -7.78
CA ARG A 82 -2.18 11.14 -7.37
C ARG A 82 -3.34 11.02 -8.37
N SER A 83 -3.05 11.18 -9.67
CA SER A 83 -4.07 11.04 -10.73
C SER A 83 -4.69 9.65 -10.76
N TYR A 84 -3.88 8.60 -10.58
CA TYR A 84 -4.33 7.22 -10.47
C TYR A 84 -5.28 7.06 -9.27
N PHE A 85 -4.88 7.53 -8.08
CA PHE A 85 -5.68 7.48 -6.86
C PHE A 85 -7.04 8.19 -7.00
N TYR A 86 -7.04 9.44 -7.49
CA TYR A 86 -8.28 10.23 -7.63
C TYR A 86 -9.23 9.71 -8.73
N LYS A 87 -8.76 8.79 -9.58
CA LYS A 87 -9.60 7.99 -10.48
C LYS A 87 -10.14 6.70 -9.86
N GLY A 88 -9.93 6.52 -8.55
CA GLY A 88 -10.36 5.33 -7.80
C GLY A 88 -9.32 4.22 -7.72
N GLY A 89 -8.09 4.46 -8.18
CA GLY A 89 -7.01 3.47 -8.13
C GLY A 89 -6.54 3.19 -6.70
N PRO A 90 -6.52 1.90 -6.27
CA PRO A 90 -6.09 1.52 -4.93
C PRO A 90 -4.60 1.76 -4.67
N VAL A 91 -4.27 2.30 -3.49
CA VAL A 91 -2.88 2.56 -3.07
C VAL A 91 -2.63 1.96 -1.69
N TRP A 92 -1.48 1.31 -1.51
CA TRP A 92 -1.01 0.88 -0.19
C TRP A 92 0.38 1.45 0.10
N GLY A 93 0.52 2.18 1.22
CA GLY A 93 1.80 2.71 1.68
C GLY A 93 2.33 1.95 2.89
N THR A 94 3.54 1.33 2.80
CA THR A 94 4.20 0.69 3.93
C THR A 94 5.35 1.54 4.43
N CYS A 95 5.52 1.70 5.74
CA CYS A 95 6.58 2.46 6.38
C CYS A 95 6.81 3.86 5.73
N ALA A 96 7.81 4.03 4.87
CA ALA A 96 8.02 5.28 4.12
C ALA A 96 6.82 5.63 3.23
N GLY A 97 6.13 4.64 2.68
CA GLY A 97 4.90 4.82 1.91
C GLY A 97 3.76 5.42 2.74
N MET A 98 3.63 5.04 4.03
CA MET A 98 2.69 5.68 4.96
C MET A 98 3.02 7.17 5.17
N VAL A 99 4.31 7.51 5.29
CA VAL A 99 4.75 8.92 5.38
C VAL A 99 4.35 9.68 4.12
N LEU A 100 4.60 9.11 2.95
CA LEU A 100 4.30 9.75 1.67
C LEU A 100 2.80 9.90 1.42
N ALA A 101 1.99 8.97 1.93
CA ALA A 101 0.53 9.00 1.80
C ALA A 101 -0.15 10.08 2.64
N ALA A 102 0.46 10.51 3.75
CA ALA A 102 -0.10 11.51 4.65
C ALA A 102 -0.27 12.90 3.99
N SER A 103 -1.26 13.67 4.46
CA SER A 103 -1.47 15.06 4.04
C SER A 103 -0.46 16.03 4.65
N ALA A 104 0.09 15.71 5.83
CA ALA A 104 1.07 16.53 6.53
C ALA A 104 2.07 15.68 7.33
N THR A 105 3.24 16.26 7.65
CA THR A 105 4.26 15.67 8.52
C THR A 105 4.72 16.67 9.57
N THR A 106 5.04 16.20 10.78
CA THR A 106 5.63 17.01 11.87
C THR A 106 7.11 17.33 11.63
N GLY A 107 7.76 16.58 10.72
CA GLY A 107 9.18 16.76 10.38
C GLY A 107 9.46 17.86 9.34
N PRO A 108 10.71 17.96 8.85
CA PRO A 108 11.05 18.89 7.78
C PRO A 108 10.20 18.68 6.54
N PRO A 109 9.86 19.74 5.79
CA PRO A 109 9.08 19.64 4.56
C PRO A 109 9.69 18.67 3.55
N GLN A 110 8.86 17.82 2.96
CA GLN A 110 9.24 16.89 1.89
C GLN A 110 8.08 16.71 0.93
N PRO A 111 8.31 16.18 -0.30
CA PRO A 111 7.21 15.80 -1.16
C PRO A 111 6.35 14.72 -0.49
N LEU A 112 5.02 14.90 -0.52
CA LEU A 112 4.03 13.95 -0.04
C LEU A 112 3.04 13.67 -1.17
N LEU A 113 2.46 12.49 -1.21
CA LEU A 113 1.32 12.17 -2.09
C LEU A 113 0.04 12.87 -1.58
N GLY A 114 -0.12 12.98 -0.27
CA GLY A 114 -1.26 13.68 0.34
C GLY A 114 -2.61 13.01 0.07
N LEU A 115 -2.64 11.67 0.08
CA LEU A 115 -3.81 10.85 -0.26
C LEU A 115 -4.69 10.55 0.95
N MET A 116 -4.15 10.63 2.16
CA MET A 116 -4.84 10.34 3.41
C MET A 116 -4.83 11.56 4.32
N ASN A 117 -6.00 11.94 4.84
CA ASN A 117 -6.12 13.04 5.79
C ASN A 117 -5.56 12.64 7.15
N ALA A 118 -4.25 12.77 7.31
CA ALA A 118 -3.52 12.38 8.51
C ALA A 118 -2.25 13.22 8.70
N LEU A 119 -1.87 13.41 9.96
CA LEU A 119 -0.59 13.99 10.37
C LEU A 119 0.38 12.87 10.76
N VAL A 120 1.51 12.75 10.05
CA VAL A 120 2.50 11.71 10.30
C VAL A 120 3.69 12.21 11.09
N GLU A 121 4.07 11.46 12.14
CA GLU A 121 5.34 11.58 12.85
C GLU A 121 6.34 10.57 12.27
N ARG A 122 7.51 11.06 11.84
CA ARG A 122 8.60 10.22 11.33
C ARG A 122 9.49 9.73 12.47
N ASN A 123 9.97 8.47 12.40
CA ASN A 123 10.82 7.86 13.44
C ASN A 123 10.20 7.98 14.85
N GLY A 124 8.91 7.80 14.95
CA GLY A 124 8.11 8.18 16.10
C GLY A 124 8.23 7.27 17.32
N PHE A 125 8.96 6.16 17.23
CA PHE A 125 9.18 5.24 18.35
C PHE A 125 10.48 5.50 19.13
N GLY A 126 11.11 6.66 18.87
CA GLY A 126 12.28 7.14 19.63
C GLY A 126 13.62 6.84 18.93
N ARG A 127 14.63 7.68 19.22
CA ARG A 127 15.94 7.62 18.56
C ARG A 127 16.78 6.41 18.95
N GLN A 128 16.45 5.75 20.07
CA GLN A 128 17.19 4.59 20.58
C GLN A 128 16.61 3.24 20.11
N VAL A 129 15.37 3.23 19.59
CA VAL A 129 14.73 2.01 19.08
C VAL A 129 14.79 2.04 17.56
N HIS A 130 15.76 1.33 16.99
CA HIS A 130 15.94 1.28 15.53
C HIS A 130 15.00 0.27 14.87
N SER A 131 14.74 -0.85 15.55
CA SER A 131 13.83 -1.89 15.07
C SER A 131 13.24 -2.68 16.24
N PHE A 132 12.01 -3.15 16.11
CA PHE A 132 11.35 -4.05 17.04
C PHE A 132 10.22 -4.79 16.33
N GLU A 133 9.81 -5.90 16.90
CA GLU A 133 8.61 -6.64 16.50
C GLU A 133 7.52 -6.44 17.56
N LYS A 134 6.27 -6.44 17.10
CA LYS A 134 5.12 -6.27 18.00
C LYS A 134 3.91 -6.99 17.43
N ASP A 135 3.28 -7.81 18.27
CA ASP A 135 1.96 -8.36 17.96
C ASP A 135 0.91 -7.26 18.04
N LEU A 136 0.14 -7.14 16.99
CA LEU A 136 -0.86 -6.11 16.75
C LEU A 136 -2.24 -6.75 16.67
N ASP A 137 -3.18 -6.23 17.44
CA ASP A 137 -4.59 -6.45 17.17
C ASP A 137 -4.96 -5.56 15.98
N VAL A 138 -5.45 -6.19 14.90
CA VAL A 138 -5.83 -5.53 13.64
C VAL A 138 -7.31 -5.74 13.42
N ASP A 139 -8.05 -4.66 13.22
CA ASP A 139 -9.48 -4.77 12.91
C ASP A 139 -9.69 -5.55 11.60
N GLY A 140 -10.56 -6.56 11.66
CA GLY A 140 -10.80 -7.49 10.56
C GLY A 140 -9.87 -8.70 10.49
N PHE A 141 -8.94 -8.87 11.45
CA PHE A 141 -8.11 -10.09 11.60
C PHE A 141 -8.54 -10.88 12.84
N ASP A 142 -8.70 -12.20 12.70
CA ASP A 142 -9.09 -13.08 13.81
C ASP A 142 -7.95 -13.30 14.82
N GLU A 143 -6.69 -13.23 14.36
CA GLU A 143 -5.48 -13.47 15.15
C GLU A 143 -4.53 -12.28 15.06
N PRO A 144 -3.74 -11.99 16.09
CA PRO A 144 -2.76 -10.91 16.06
C PRO A 144 -1.81 -11.04 14.86
N PHE A 145 -1.36 -9.91 14.34
CA PHE A 145 -0.36 -9.80 13.28
C PHE A 145 0.97 -9.32 13.86
N THR A 146 2.06 -10.04 13.62
CA THR A 146 3.39 -9.58 14.05
C THR A 146 3.94 -8.53 13.09
N GLY A 147 3.91 -7.27 13.49
CA GLY A 147 4.47 -6.16 12.72
C GLY A 147 5.97 -5.98 12.99
N VAL A 148 6.76 -5.88 11.91
CA VAL A 148 8.19 -5.53 11.94
C VAL A 148 8.35 -4.03 11.74
N PHE A 149 8.83 -3.33 12.77
CA PHE A 149 9.00 -1.88 12.79
C PHE A 149 10.47 -1.51 12.66
N ILE A 150 10.83 -0.71 11.65
CA ILE A 150 12.20 -0.22 11.40
C ILE A 150 12.14 1.29 11.25
N ARG A 151 12.63 2.04 12.24
CA ARG A 151 12.54 3.53 12.28
C ARG A 151 11.15 4.03 11.91
N ALA A 152 10.14 3.31 12.39
CA ALA A 152 8.78 3.42 11.91
C ALA A 152 8.13 4.77 12.19
N PRO A 153 7.27 5.26 11.27
CA PRO A 153 6.37 6.37 11.50
C PRO A 153 5.16 5.94 12.33
N PHE A 154 4.32 6.88 12.68
CA PHE A 154 2.93 6.65 13.10
C PHE A 154 2.09 7.88 12.74
N PHE A 155 0.76 7.75 12.68
CA PHE A 155 -0.11 8.92 12.64
C PHE A 155 -0.42 9.40 14.06
N GLU A 156 -0.16 10.70 14.29
CA GLU A 156 -0.56 11.38 15.53
C GLU A 156 -2.05 11.63 15.54
N ASP A 157 -2.59 12.03 14.38
CA ASP A 157 -3.99 12.33 14.20
C ASP A 157 -4.47 11.88 12.81
N VAL A 158 -5.73 11.48 12.75
CA VAL A 158 -6.41 11.06 11.51
C VAL A 158 -7.74 11.80 11.39
N GLY A 159 -7.97 12.37 10.23
CA GLY A 159 -9.19 13.13 9.95
C GLY A 159 -10.35 12.27 9.46
N PRO A 160 -11.45 12.93 9.08
CA PRO A 160 -12.63 12.26 8.54
C PRO A 160 -12.30 11.38 7.33
N GLY A 161 -12.97 10.23 7.23
CA GLY A 161 -12.80 9.25 6.15
C GLY A 161 -11.62 8.31 6.33
N VAL A 162 -10.91 8.40 7.46
CA VAL A 162 -9.84 7.46 7.84
C VAL A 162 -10.34 6.51 8.92
N GLU A 163 -10.29 5.22 8.63
CA GLU A 163 -10.59 4.13 9.55
C GLU A 163 -9.28 3.59 10.12
N VAL A 164 -9.19 3.53 11.43
CA VAL A 164 -8.01 3.00 12.14
C VAL A 164 -8.14 1.50 12.26
N LEU A 165 -7.16 0.76 11.72
CA LEU A 165 -7.11 -0.70 11.78
C LEU A 165 -6.28 -1.21 12.97
N SER A 166 -5.24 -0.48 13.38
CA SER A 166 -4.39 -0.90 14.51
C SER A 166 -3.67 0.28 15.17
N ARG A 167 -3.39 0.12 16.48
CA ARG A 167 -2.67 1.09 17.31
C ARG A 167 -1.62 0.43 18.19
N ILE A 168 -0.59 1.20 18.53
CA ILE A 168 0.32 0.92 19.65
C ILE A 168 0.18 2.08 20.66
N GLY A 169 -0.56 1.85 21.76
CA GLY A 169 -1.00 2.93 22.63
C GLY A 169 -1.88 3.93 21.85
N ASP A 170 -1.55 5.22 21.91
CA ASP A 170 -2.30 6.26 21.19
C ASP A 170 -1.85 6.42 19.71
N ARG A 171 -0.79 5.73 19.27
CA ARG A 171 -0.21 5.85 17.94
C ARG A 171 -0.92 4.97 16.95
N VAL A 172 -1.40 5.54 15.85
CA VAL A 172 -2.01 4.78 14.74
C VAL A 172 -0.90 4.19 13.88
N VAL A 173 -0.89 2.86 13.75
CA VAL A 173 0.13 2.11 13.01
C VAL A 173 -0.41 1.39 11.78
N ALA A 174 -1.72 1.26 11.65
CA ALA A 174 -2.40 0.83 10.43
C ALA A 174 -3.73 1.56 10.30
N ALA A 175 -4.04 2.01 9.10
CA ALA A 175 -5.30 2.71 8.80
C ALA A 175 -5.67 2.52 7.32
N ARG A 176 -6.96 2.69 7.01
CA ARG A 176 -7.45 2.70 5.65
C ARG A 176 -8.39 3.87 5.36
N GLY A 177 -8.54 4.19 4.09
CA GLY A 177 -9.61 4.98 3.52
C GLY A 177 -10.36 4.16 2.49
N GLU A 178 -11.16 4.80 1.65
CA GLU A 178 -11.97 4.11 0.62
C GLU A 178 -11.11 3.26 -0.32
N ASN A 179 -10.04 3.84 -0.89
CA ASN A 179 -9.12 3.18 -1.82
C ASN A 179 -7.65 3.30 -1.40
N ILE A 180 -7.38 3.42 -0.10
CA ILE A 180 -6.03 3.51 0.44
C ILE A 180 -5.87 2.70 1.71
N LEU A 181 -4.75 1.98 1.80
CA LEU A 181 -4.27 1.29 3.00
C LEU A 181 -2.91 1.88 3.36
N VAL A 182 -2.62 2.02 4.65
CA VAL A 182 -1.28 2.37 5.15
C VAL A 182 -0.91 1.53 6.35
N THR A 183 0.36 1.15 6.44
CA THR A 183 0.95 0.45 7.57
C THR A 183 2.29 1.10 7.95
N ALA A 184 2.54 1.27 9.25
CA ALA A 184 3.78 1.85 9.77
C ALA A 184 4.96 0.86 9.75
N PHE A 185 4.66 -0.42 9.64
CA PHE A 185 5.56 -1.55 9.69
C PHE A 185 5.79 -2.15 8.30
N HIS A 186 6.64 -3.16 8.25
CA HIS A 186 7.06 -3.89 7.06
C HIS A 186 6.41 -5.28 7.00
N PRO A 187 5.19 -5.43 6.46
CA PRO A 187 4.55 -6.74 6.34
C PRO A 187 5.29 -7.67 5.36
N GLU A 188 6.08 -7.10 4.44
CA GLU A 188 6.90 -7.81 3.48
C GLU A 188 8.12 -8.52 4.08
N LEU A 189 8.44 -8.23 5.34
CA LEU A 189 9.55 -8.87 6.07
C LEU A 189 9.09 -10.02 6.98
N THR A 190 7.85 -10.47 6.84
CA THR A 190 7.29 -11.62 7.57
C THR A 190 6.78 -12.66 6.59
N ASP A 191 6.60 -13.90 7.08
CA ASP A 191 5.94 -14.97 6.30
C ASP A 191 4.40 -14.84 6.30
N ASP A 192 3.86 -13.86 7.04
CA ASP A 192 2.43 -13.61 7.16
C ASP A 192 1.92 -12.69 6.05
N VAL A 193 1.24 -13.27 5.07
CA VAL A 193 0.76 -12.56 3.89
C VAL A 193 -0.59 -11.87 4.06
N ARG A 194 -1.21 -11.91 5.26
CA ARG A 194 -2.57 -11.40 5.49
C ARG A 194 -2.78 -9.95 5.11
N PHE A 195 -1.80 -9.05 5.28
CA PHE A 195 -1.93 -7.67 4.82
C PHE A 195 -1.92 -7.53 3.30
N HIS A 196 -1.16 -8.37 2.59
CA HIS A 196 -1.19 -8.40 1.12
C HIS A 196 -2.54 -8.94 0.63
N GLU A 197 -3.05 -10.03 1.22
CA GLU A 197 -4.38 -10.55 0.92
C GLU A 197 -5.48 -9.53 1.24
N TYR A 198 -5.37 -8.82 2.39
CA TYR A 198 -6.29 -7.75 2.77
C TYR A 198 -6.29 -6.63 1.72
N PHE A 199 -5.11 -6.17 1.27
CA PHE A 199 -5.00 -5.15 0.24
C PHE A 199 -5.66 -5.61 -1.07
N LEU A 200 -5.38 -6.82 -1.52
CA LEU A 200 -5.94 -7.37 -2.75
C LEU A 200 -7.47 -7.48 -2.66
N ARG A 201 -7.99 -8.05 -1.59
CA ARG A 201 -9.42 -8.33 -1.43
C ARG A 201 -10.23 -7.11 -1.05
N GLU A 202 -9.82 -6.37 0.00
CA GLU A 202 -10.64 -5.32 0.61
C GLU A 202 -10.43 -3.93 -0.05
N VAL A 203 -9.27 -3.70 -0.68
CA VAL A 203 -8.94 -2.40 -1.26
C VAL A 203 -8.94 -2.46 -2.79
N CYS A 204 -8.34 -3.50 -3.38
CA CYS A 204 -8.30 -3.68 -4.83
C CYS A 204 -9.53 -4.42 -5.39
N SER A 205 -10.28 -5.15 -4.55
CA SER A 205 -11.44 -5.98 -4.95
C SER A 205 -11.09 -7.04 -6.00
N ILE A 206 -9.95 -7.72 -5.82
CA ILE A 206 -9.46 -8.80 -6.73
C ILE A 206 -9.10 -10.07 -5.95
#